data_b1ab4df9ab8f2d2d630fd09d93c60bf1
#
_entry.id   b1ab4df9ab8f2d2d630fd09d93c60bf1
#
_cell.length_a   1.000
_cell.length_b   1.000
_cell.length_c   1.000
_cell.angle_alpha   90.00
_cell.angle_beta   90.00
_cell.angle_gamma   90.00
#
_symmetry.space_group_name_H-M   'P 1'
#
loop_
_entity.id
_entity.type
_entity.pdbx_description
1 polymer ?
#
loop_
_entity_poly.entity_id
_entity_poly.type
_entity_poly.pdbx_seq_one_letter_code
_entity_poly.pdbx_strand_id
1 'polypeptide(L)'
;MTIEADIKAIEEEIGRTQYNKATEHHIGLLKAKMARFRVKAASVKKAGSGKGFSVRKEGDATVVMVGFPSVGKSTLINQLSAAKSEVAAWEFTTKEVIPGMLLHRGANIQMLDIPGLIAGASEGKGMGKMVLSTVRAADMILIITDVERLDRIPTILDELEKANIRLDKTPPEIIINKKVFGGVVVNGRPGISEETTKEVLRTFNIINADILIKKPITIDQLVDHVSGACVYMPSLIVINKVDKVDARKLKHAEDEVKKGFKKDYISISAENNINIDRLRDAIYNKLKFMQIYTKRRDDKKLGEPMIVKQGITVAELCLHIHKDLLKKFKYALINGKSAKYPNQRVGLGHVAVDQDIITIIADIQERMEE
;
A
#
# COMPACT_ATOMS: atom_id res chain seq x y z
N MET A 1 6.96 -33.37 -8.49
CA MET A 1 6.85 -32.13 -9.27
C MET A 1 7.17 -30.95 -8.36
N THR A 2 7.83 -29.93 -8.84
CA THR A 2 8.15 -28.75 -8.04
C THR A 2 6.93 -27.82 -8.03
N ILE A 3 6.69 -27.11 -6.92
CA ILE A 3 5.55 -26.16 -6.79
C ILE A 3 5.56 -25.13 -7.94
N GLU A 4 6.73 -24.79 -8.45
CA GLU A 4 6.89 -23.86 -9.59
C GLU A 4 6.38 -24.46 -10.91
N ALA A 5 6.58 -25.76 -11.13
CA ALA A 5 6.03 -26.47 -12.31
C ALA A 5 4.50 -26.56 -12.23
N ASP A 6 3.95 -26.80 -11.05
CA ASP A 6 2.49 -26.84 -10.84
C ASP A 6 1.85 -25.46 -11.08
N ILE A 7 2.48 -24.37 -10.64
CA ILE A 7 2.01 -23.00 -10.91
C ILE A 7 2.01 -22.70 -12.41
N LYS A 8 3.10 -23.04 -13.12
CA LYS A 8 3.22 -22.81 -14.55
C LYS A 8 2.17 -23.59 -15.35
N ALA A 9 1.92 -24.84 -15.00
CA ALA A 9 0.88 -25.65 -15.63
C ALA A 9 -0.52 -25.04 -15.48
N ILE A 10 -0.83 -24.51 -14.27
CA ILE A 10 -2.11 -23.82 -14.03
C ILE A 10 -2.21 -22.51 -14.81
N GLU A 11 -1.12 -21.73 -14.89
CA GLU A 11 -1.09 -20.50 -15.69
C GLU A 11 -1.33 -20.78 -17.18
N GLU A 12 -0.75 -21.84 -17.73
CA GLU A 12 -1.00 -22.28 -19.10
C GLU A 12 -2.45 -22.73 -19.31
N GLU A 13 -3.04 -23.45 -18.36
CA GLU A 13 -4.43 -23.89 -18.41
C GLU A 13 -5.41 -22.70 -18.38
N ILE A 14 -5.17 -21.72 -17.50
CA ILE A 14 -5.94 -20.48 -17.45
C ILE A 14 -5.83 -19.72 -18.78
N GLY A 15 -4.63 -19.62 -19.37
CA GLY A 15 -4.40 -18.92 -20.63
C GLY A 15 -5.11 -19.58 -21.83
N ARG A 16 -5.30 -20.91 -21.81
CA ARG A 16 -6.02 -21.66 -22.86
C ARG A 16 -7.54 -21.64 -22.66
N THR A 17 -8.02 -21.38 -21.45
CA THR A 17 -9.45 -21.40 -21.13
C THR A 17 -10.09 -20.06 -21.43
N GLN A 18 -11.00 -20.02 -22.41
CA GLN A 18 -11.75 -18.82 -22.73
C GLN A 18 -12.67 -18.43 -21.57
N TYR A 19 -12.58 -17.17 -21.08
CA TYR A 19 -13.40 -16.69 -19.97
C TYR A 19 -14.84 -16.45 -20.42
N ASN A 20 -15.78 -17.21 -19.85
CA ASN A 20 -17.21 -17.03 -20.02
C ASN A 20 -17.94 -17.50 -18.75
N LYS A 21 -19.26 -17.31 -18.68
CA LYS A 21 -20.05 -17.68 -17.50
C LYS A 21 -19.98 -19.18 -17.15
N ALA A 22 -19.79 -20.07 -18.14
CA ALA A 22 -19.69 -21.50 -17.94
C ALA A 22 -18.29 -21.91 -17.41
N THR A 23 -17.24 -21.18 -17.79
CA THR A 23 -15.85 -21.46 -17.36
C THR A 23 -15.43 -20.64 -16.15
N GLU A 24 -16.25 -19.66 -15.72
CA GLU A 24 -15.95 -18.79 -14.58
C GLU A 24 -15.60 -19.56 -13.31
N HIS A 25 -16.39 -20.59 -13.00
CA HIS A 25 -16.18 -21.47 -11.85
C HIS A 25 -14.84 -22.21 -11.93
N HIS A 26 -14.54 -22.84 -13.06
CA HIS A 26 -13.30 -23.58 -13.28
C HIS A 26 -12.07 -22.67 -13.16
N ILE A 27 -12.11 -21.50 -13.82
CA ILE A 27 -11.03 -20.50 -13.73
C ILE A 27 -10.86 -20.02 -12.29
N GLY A 28 -11.96 -19.84 -11.55
CA GLY A 28 -11.92 -19.48 -10.13
C GLY A 28 -11.16 -20.49 -9.28
N LEU A 29 -11.41 -21.77 -9.49
CA LEU A 29 -10.70 -22.85 -8.77
C LEU A 29 -9.22 -22.91 -9.14
N LEU A 30 -8.89 -22.74 -10.41
CA LEU A 30 -7.50 -22.69 -10.87
C LEU A 30 -6.74 -21.53 -10.21
N LYS A 31 -7.35 -20.35 -10.17
CA LYS A 31 -6.78 -19.17 -9.49
C LYS A 31 -6.61 -19.40 -8.00
N ALA A 32 -7.59 -20.02 -7.32
CA ALA A 32 -7.49 -20.37 -5.91
C ALA A 32 -6.35 -21.37 -5.63
N LYS A 33 -6.22 -22.42 -6.46
CA LYS A 33 -5.12 -23.37 -6.37
C LYS A 33 -3.76 -22.69 -6.56
N MET A 34 -3.63 -21.86 -7.58
CA MET A 34 -2.41 -21.10 -7.84
C MET A 34 -2.03 -20.19 -6.67
N ALA A 35 -2.98 -19.44 -6.09
CA ALA A 35 -2.74 -18.59 -4.92
C ALA A 35 -2.29 -19.42 -3.72
N ARG A 36 -2.92 -20.57 -3.47
CA ARG A 36 -2.51 -21.50 -2.40
C ARG A 36 -1.08 -22.03 -2.60
N PHE A 37 -0.69 -22.40 -3.81
CA PHE A 37 0.67 -22.83 -4.10
C PHE A 37 1.68 -21.70 -3.90
N ARG A 38 1.36 -20.47 -4.29
CA ARG A 38 2.21 -19.29 -4.04
C ARG A 38 2.41 -19.03 -2.55
N VAL A 39 1.35 -19.13 -1.74
CA VAL A 39 1.42 -19.00 -0.27
C VAL A 39 2.29 -20.11 0.31
N LYS A 40 2.09 -21.38 -0.11
CA LYS A 40 2.89 -22.53 0.34
C LYS A 40 4.36 -22.36 -0.03
N ALA A 41 4.68 -21.93 -1.26
CA ALA A 41 6.05 -21.66 -1.68
C ALA A 41 6.73 -20.57 -0.85
N ALA A 42 5.97 -19.56 -0.42
CA ALA A 42 6.47 -18.50 0.46
C ALA A 42 6.72 -18.99 1.90
N SER A 43 5.88 -19.92 2.42
CA SER A 43 6.00 -20.46 3.79
C SER A 43 7.14 -21.47 3.95
N VAL A 44 7.37 -22.34 2.97
CA VAL A 44 8.46 -23.33 3.00
C VAL A 44 9.83 -22.67 3.11
N LYS A 45 10.00 -21.47 2.53
CA LYS A 45 11.27 -20.73 2.57
C LYS A 45 11.50 -19.93 3.87
N LYS A 46 10.50 -19.81 4.75
CA LYS A 46 10.67 -19.17 6.08
C LYS A 46 11.39 -20.07 7.10
N ALA A 47 11.42 -21.38 6.89
CA ALA A 47 11.99 -22.35 7.84
C ALA A 47 13.52 -22.48 7.80
N GLY A 48 14.21 -21.80 6.87
CA GLY A 48 15.65 -22.05 6.65
C GLY A 48 16.53 -20.83 6.43
N SER A 49 16.07 -19.60 6.54
CA SER A 49 16.95 -18.45 6.30
C SER A 49 16.85 -17.41 7.40
N GLY A 50 18.05 -17.04 7.90
CA GLY A 50 18.27 -15.96 8.83
C GLY A 50 17.63 -14.63 8.41
N LYS A 51 17.72 -13.68 9.32
CA LYS A 51 17.27 -12.26 9.31
C LYS A 51 16.71 -11.81 7.95
N GLY A 52 15.37 -11.80 7.83
CA GLY A 52 14.71 -11.24 6.65
C GLY A 52 15.16 -9.80 6.44
N PHE A 53 15.46 -9.45 5.19
CA PHE A 53 15.75 -8.08 4.81
C PHE A 53 14.49 -7.25 5.04
N SER A 54 14.49 -6.47 6.09
CA SER A 54 13.43 -5.53 6.41
C SER A 54 14.08 -4.16 6.49
N VAL A 55 13.77 -3.31 5.54
CA VAL A 55 14.09 -1.88 5.69
C VAL A 55 13.23 -1.37 6.83
N ARG A 56 13.86 -0.80 7.85
CA ARG A 56 13.13 -0.19 8.96
C ARG A 56 12.29 0.96 8.42
N LYS A 57 11.00 0.95 8.71
CA LYS A 57 10.13 2.09 8.38
C LYS A 57 10.51 3.27 9.26
N GLU A 58 10.76 4.39 8.62
CA GLU A 58 11.10 5.64 9.28
C GLU A 58 10.25 6.77 8.72
N GLY A 59 9.87 7.70 9.60
CA GLY A 59 8.91 8.74 9.25
C GLY A 59 7.45 8.25 9.17
N ASP A 60 6.62 9.04 8.53
CA ASP A 60 5.16 8.86 8.49
C ASP A 60 4.70 7.87 7.40
N ALA A 61 5.48 7.72 6.32
CA ALA A 61 5.26 6.72 5.27
C ALA A 61 6.54 6.35 4.53
N THR A 62 6.48 5.19 3.85
CA THR A 62 7.52 4.71 2.95
C THR A 62 7.00 4.65 1.53
N VAL A 63 7.69 5.31 0.60
CA VAL A 63 7.40 5.33 -0.83
C VAL A 63 8.53 4.63 -1.57
N VAL A 64 8.19 3.60 -2.35
CA VAL A 64 9.15 2.84 -3.13
C VAL A 64 9.12 3.31 -4.58
N MET A 65 10.29 3.55 -5.15
CA MET A 65 10.45 3.88 -6.56
C MET A 65 10.80 2.64 -7.37
N VAL A 66 10.02 2.43 -8.43
CA VAL A 66 10.17 1.31 -9.36
C VAL A 66 10.33 1.87 -10.76
N GLY A 67 11.29 1.39 -11.50
CA GLY A 67 11.54 1.83 -12.89
C GLY A 67 12.80 1.22 -13.44
N PHE A 68 12.92 1.20 -14.77
CA PHE A 68 14.09 0.68 -15.45
C PHE A 68 15.38 1.44 -15.10
N PRO A 69 16.55 0.87 -15.36
CA PRO A 69 17.82 1.61 -15.23
C PRO A 69 17.81 2.89 -16.06
N SER A 70 18.50 3.91 -15.57
CA SER A 70 18.73 5.20 -16.26
C SER A 70 17.48 6.07 -16.53
N VAL A 71 16.34 5.79 -15.92
CA VAL A 71 15.14 6.67 -15.99
C VAL A 71 15.24 7.89 -15.04
N GLY A 72 16.29 7.98 -14.22
CA GLY A 72 16.56 9.13 -13.35
C GLY A 72 16.03 8.98 -11.91
N LYS A 73 15.87 7.75 -11.39
CA LYS A 73 15.41 7.49 -10.01
C LYS A 73 16.29 8.15 -8.95
N SER A 74 17.61 7.91 -9.01
CA SER A 74 18.56 8.46 -8.03
C SER A 74 18.66 9.98 -8.11
N THR A 75 18.57 10.57 -9.33
CA THR A 75 18.47 12.02 -9.50
C THR A 75 17.22 12.57 -8.84
N LEU A 76 16.10 11.88 -9.01
CA LEU A 76 14.82 12.29 -8.40
C LEU A 76 14.87 12.21 -6.85
N ILE A 77 15.48 11.18 -6.28
CA ILE A 77 15.67 11.11 -4.82
C ILE A 77 16.45 12.32 -4.32
N ASN A 78 17.56 12.64 -4.98
CA ASN A 78 18.39 13.79 -4.60
C ASN A 78 17.58 15.09 -4.64
N GLN A 79 16.78 15.30 -5.69
CA GLN A 79 15.92 16.50 -5.80
C GLN A 79 14.79 16.54 -4.76
N LEU A 80 14.20 15.41 -4.43
CA LEU A 80 13.15 15.34 -3.41
C LEU A 80 13.70 15.50 -1.99
N SER A 81 14.92 15.00 -1.73
CA SER A 81 15.58 15.03 -0.42
C SER A 81 16.37 16.30 -0.16
N ALA A 82 16.78 17.04 -1.20
CA ALA A 82 17.68 18.21 -1.10
C ALA A 82 17.09 19.43 -0.38
N ALA A 83 15.79 19.46 -0.12
CA ALA A 83 15.17 20.51 0.67
C ALA A 83 15.33 20.24 2.16
N LYS A 84 16.53 20.56 2.71
CA LYS A 84 16.86 20.52 4.16
C LYS A 84 16.77 19.14 4.83
N SER A 85 17.59 18.21 4.43
CA SER A 85 17.94 17.08 5.30
C SER A 85 19.38 17.31 5.78
N GLU A 86 19.57 17.53 7.09
CA GLU A 86 20.77 17.04 7.75
C GLU A 86 20.80 15.55 7.38
N VAL A 87 21.84 15.17 6.63
CA VAL A 87 22.05 13.78 6.24
C VAL A 87 22.24 13.00 7.54
N ALA A 88 21.17 12.45 8.05
CA ALA A 88 21.28 11.43 9.07
C ALA A 88 22.07 10.30 8.42
N ALA A 89 23.28 10.05 8.95
CA ALA A 89 24.13 8.96 8.52
C ALA A 89 23.39 7.65 8.79
N TRP A 90 22.76 7.11 7.77
CA TRP A 90 22.00 5.87 7.89
C TRP A 90 22.96 4.69 7.82
N GLU A 91 23.07 3.93 8.89
CA GLU A 91 23.76 2.64 8.86
C GLU A 91 22.91 1.61 8.10
N PHE A 92 23.07 1.56 6.79
CA PHE A 92 22.53 0.46 5.99
C PHE A 92 23.53 -0.68 5.91
N THR A 93 23.11 -1.84 6.36
CA THR A 93 23.88 -3.08 6.30
C THR A 93 23.95 -3.70 4.91
N THR A 94 23.31 -3.09 3.88
CA THR A 94 23.30 -3.59 2.50
C THR A 94 23.45 -2.46 1.47
N LYS A 95 24.38 -2.65 0.54
CA LYS A 95 24.78 -1.69 -0.52
C LYS A 95 23.73 -1.42 -1.62
N GLU A 96 22.48 -1.89 -1.48
CA GLU A 96 21.55 -2.02 -2.60
C GLU A 96 20.31 -1.11 -2.53
N VAL A 97 20.05 -0.43 -1.42
CA VAL A 97 18.91 0.49 -1.29
C VAL A 97 19.41 1.89 -0.97
N ILE A 98 19.09 2.85 -1.81
CA ILE A 98 19.42 4.27 -1.58
C ILE A 98 18.18 4.93 -0.95
N PRO A 99 18.24 5.33 0.31
CA PRO A 99 17.14 6.04 0.94
C PRO A 99 17.29 7.54 0.76
N GLY A 100 16.14 8.21 0.71
CA GLY A 100 16.03 9.65 0.84
C GLY A 100 14.87 10.00 1.77
N MET A 101 14.87 11.18 2.36
CA MET A 101 13.77 11.67 3.17
C MET A 101 13.14 12.90 2.50
N LEU A 102 11.89 12.77 2.09
CA LEU A 102 11.08 13.88 1.60
C LEU A 102 10.34 14.52 2.78
N LEU A 103 10.69 15.77 3.08
CA LEU A 103 9.97 16.61 4.03
C LEU A 103 8.96 17.47 3.28
N HIS A 104 7.66 17.24 3.50
CA HIS A 104 6.61 18.01 2.84
C HIS A 104 5.40 18.19 3.72
N ARG A 105 4.96 19.43 3.93
CA ARG A 105 3.80 19.81 4.77
C ARG A 105 3.85 19.18 6.17
N GLY A 106 5.03 19.07 6.77
CA GLY A 106 5.24 18.46 8.08
C GLY A 106 5.33 16.93 8.07
N ALA A 107 5.10 16.26 6.93
CA ALA A 107 5.27 14.82 6.80
C ALA A 107 6.73 14.47 6.46
N ASN A 108 7.23 13.42 7.10
CA ASN A 108 8.51 12.77 6.82
C ASN A 108 8.24 11.51 5.99
N ILE A 109 8.54 11.55 4.70
CA ILE A 109 8.26 10.45 3.79
C ILE A 109 9.56 9.81 3.35
N GLN A 110 9.78 8.56 3.77
CA GLN A 110 10.94 7.78 3.36
C GLN A 110 10.82 7.37 1.90
N MET A 111 11.79 7.76 1.08
CA MET A 111 11.86 7.42 -0.35
C MET A 111 12.90 6.33 -0.53
N LEU A 112 12.55 5.21 -1.17
CA LEU A 112 13.45 4.08 -1.39
C LEU A 112 13.65 3.84 -2.88
N ASP A 113 14.89 3.97 -3.38
CA ASP A 113 15.28 3.45 -4.70
C ASP A 113 15.65 1.98 -4.55
N ILE A 114 14.92 1.10 -5.21
CA ILE A 114 15.19 -0.33 -5.18
C ILE A 114 15.68 -0.75 -6.55
N PRO A 115 17.00 -0.89 -6.74
CA PRO A 115 17.56 -1.35 -7.99
C PRO A 115 17.21 -2.84 -8.23
N GLY A 116 17.05 -3.22 -9.49
CA GLY A 116 16.93 -4.62 -9.89
C GLY A 116 15.55 -5.26 -9.79
N LEU A 117 14.48 -4.52 -9.48
CA LEU A 117 13.12 -5.07 -9.44
C LEU A 117 12.70 -5.63 -10.81
N ILE A 118 13.18 -5.04 -11.89
CA ILE A 118 12.72 -5.32 -13.27
C ILE A 118 13.68 -6.22 -14.03
N ALA A 119 14.95 -6.27 -13.66
CA ALA A 119 15.96 -7.07 -14.35
C ALA A 119 16.18 -8.43 -13.68
N GLY A 120 15.20 -9.33 -13.71
CA GLY A 120 15.39 -10.73 -13.27
C GLY A 120 14.52 -11.18 -12.08
N ALA A 121 13.51 -10.43 -11.69
CA ALA A 121 12.55 -10.87 -10.66
C ALA A 121 11.76 -12.12 -11.13
N SER A 122 11.49 -12.23 -12.43
CA SER A 122 10.84 -13.37 -13.07
C SER A 122 11.76 -14.60 -13.25
N GLU A 123 13.08 -14.43 -13.26
CA GLU A 123 14.04 -15.52 -13.49
C GLU A 123 14.43 -16.31 -12.23
N GLY A 124 13.78 -16.08 -11.09
CA GLY A 124 13.98 -16.92 -9.90
C GLY A 124 15.30 -16.72 -9.15
N LYS A 125 16.17 -15.82 -9.55
CA LYS A 125 17.39 -15.50 -8.81
C LYS A 125 17.03 -14.75 -7.53
N GLY A 126 17.43 -15.28 -6.38
CA GLY A 126 16.96 -14.95 -5.02
C GLY A 126 16.86 -13.48 -4.58
N MET A 127 17.42 -12.53 -5.33
CA MET A 127 17.35 -11.09 -5.09
C MET A 127 15.94 -10.50 -5.34
N GLY A 128 15.20 -10.99 -6.34
CA GLY A 128 13.86 -10.49 -6.66
C GLY A 128 12.85 -10.65 -5.51
N LYS A 129 12.97 -11.70 -4.70
CA LYS A 129 12.05 -11.93 -3.54
C LYS A 129 12.29 -10.95 -2.39
N MET A 130 13.53 -10.60 -2.15
CA MET A 130 13.94 -9.65 -1.12
C MET A 130 13.42 -8.24 -1.44
N VAL A 131 13.59 -7.83 -2.69
CA VAL A 131 13.09 -6.57 -3.23
C VAL A 131 11.57 -6.50 -3.13
N LEU A 132 10.86 -7.56 -3.53
CA LEU A 132 9.40 -7.63 -3.43
C LEU A 132 8.88 -7.55 -1.99
N SER A 133 9.62 -8.06 -1.00
CA SER A 133 9.23 -7.91 0.42
C SER A 133 9.27 -6.47 0.88
N THR A 134 10.25 -5.69 0.46
CA THR A 134 10.35 -4.26 0.75
C THR A 134 9.23 -3.47 0.07
N VAL A 135 8.96 -3.76 -1.20
CA VAL A 135 7.83 -3.14 -1.93
C VAL A 135 6.50 -3.41 -1.25
N ARG A 136 6.28 -4.64 -0.76
CA ARG A 136 5.05 -5.02 -0.03
C ARG A 136 4.90 -4.31 1.32
N ALA A 137 5.98 -3.87 1.91
CA ALA A 137 5.98 -3.12 3.17
C ALA A 137 5.79 -1.60 2.97
N ALA A 138 5.86 -1.12 1.74
CA ALA A 138 5.69 0.29 1.41
C ALA A 138 4.22 0.75 1.55
N ASP A 139 4.05 2.06 1.64
CA ASP A 139 2.73 2.71 1.69
C ASP A 139 2.27 3.21 0.32
N MET A 140 3.20 3.39 -0.64
CA MET A 140 2.94 3.85 -2.01
C MET A 140 4.05 3.41 -2.97
N ILE A 141 3.72 3.26 -4.25
CA ILE A 141 4.68 3.01 -5.32
C ILE A 141 4.71 4.18 -6.31
N LEU A 142 5.92 4.67 -6.62
CA LEU A 142 6.18 5.55 -7.76
C LEU A 142 6.73 4.72 -8.91
N ILE A 143 6.00 4.66 -10.02
CA ILE A 143 6.46 4.02 -11.25
C ILE A 143 7.13 5.08 -12.10
N ILE A 144 8.47 5.02 -12.22
CA ILE A 144 9.25 6.03 -12.92
C ILE A 144 9.63 5.50 -14.29
N THR A 145 9.29 6.27 -15.30
CA THR A 145 9.65 6.05 -16.70
C THR A 145 10.15 7.34 -17.33
N ASP A 146 10.65 7.28 -18.55
CA ASP A 146 10.87 8.46 -19.41
C ASP A 146 9.98 8.36 -20.65
N VAL A 147 9.92 9.44 -21.42
CA VAL A 147 9.03 9.55 -22.60
C VAL A 147 9.31 8.48 -23.66
N GLU A 148 10.54 7.95 -23.72
CA GLU A 148 10.96 6.97 -24.72
C GLU A 148 10.67 5.51 -24.32
N ARG A 149 10.24 5.26 -23.06
CA ARG A 149 10.13 3.92 -22.48
C ARG A 149 8.77 3.63 -21.87
N LEU A 150 7.72 4.23 -22.38
CA LEU A 150 6.34 4.00 -21.90
C LEU A 150 5.89 2.56 -22.14
N ASP A 151 6.39 1.91 -23.20
CA ASP A 151 6.16 0.50 -23.54
C ASP A 151 6.58 -0.47 -22.42
N ARG A 152 7.39 0.00 -21.48
CA ARG A 152 7.87 -0.78 -20.33
C ARG A 152 6.94 -0.77 -19.11
N ILE A 153 5.99 0.15 -19.05
CA ILE A 153 5.03 0.24 -17.92
C ILE A 153 4.22 -1.06 -17.74
N PRO A 154 3.66 -1.68 -18.79
CA PRO A 154 2.92 -2.94 -18.66
C PRO A 154 3.72 -4.05 -17.96
N THR A 155 5.01 -4.18 -18.31
CA THR A 155 5.90 -5.17 -17.69
C THR A 155 6.04 -4.93 -16.18
N ILE A 156 6.19 -3.67 -15.75
CA ILE A 156 6.27 -3.32 -14.33
C ILE A 156 4.97 -3.67 -13.61
N LEU A 157 3.82 -3.31 -14.20
CA LEU A 157 2.51 -3.57 -13.63
C LEU A 157 2.25 -5.06 -13.47
N ASP A 158 2.60 -5.87 -14.49
CA ASP A 158 2.45 -7.32 -14.48
C ASP A 158 3.31 -7.99 -13.40
N GLU A 159 4.57 -7.58 -13.27
CA GLU A 159 5.47 -8.08 -12.22
C GLU A 159 4.94 -7.75 -10.80
N LEU A 160 4.41 -6.56 -10.60
CA LEU A 160 3.80 -6.16 -9.32
C LEU A 160 2.51 -6.96 -9.05
N GLU A 161 1.68 -7.20 -10.06
CA GLU A 161 0.46 -8.01 -9.92
C GLU A 161 0.80 -9.47 -9.61
N LYS A 162 1.81 -10.07 -10.25
CA LYS A 162 2.35 -11.41 -9.94
C LYS A 162 2.91 -11.50 -8.52
N ALA A 163 3.45 -10.39 -8.00
CA ALA A 163 3.91 -10.29 -6.62
C ALA A 163 2.78 -10.12 -5.59
N ASN A 164 1.53 -10.23 -5.99
CA ASN A 164 0.33 -9.97 -5.18
C ASN A 164 0.25 -8.52 -4.65
N ILE A 165 0.67 -7.55 -5.45
CA ILE A 165 0.52 -6.12 -5.16
C ILE A 165 -0.58 -5.56 -6.07
N ARG A 166 -1.62 -5.01 -5.47
CA ARG A 166 -2.79 -4.46 -6.16
C ARG A 166 -2.73 -2.93 -6.10
N LEU A 167 -2.33 -2.34 -7.23
CA LEU A 167 -2.16 -0.89 -7.34
C LEU A 167 -3.49 -0.18 -7.62
N ASP A 168 -3.81 0.85 -6.82
CA ASP A 168 -4.97 1.72 -6.93
C ASP A 168 -6.32 0.96 -6.90
N LYS A 169 -6.32 -0.27 -6.38
CA LYS A 169 -7.54 -1.05 -6.14
C LYS A 169 -7.96 -0.94 -4.69
N THR A 170 -9.25 -0.96 -4.43
CA THR A 170 -9.80 -0.98 -3.06
C THR A 170 -9.88 -2.43 -2.57
N PRO A 171 -9.42 -2.73 -1.34
CA PRO A 171 -9.61 -4.04 -0.74
C PRO A 171 -11.09 -4.43 -0.73
N PRO A 172 -11.45 -5.70 -0.98
CA PRO A 172 -12.83 -6.14 -0.94
C PRO A 172 -13.38 -6.11 0.51
N GLU A 173 -14.62 -5.65 0.67
CA GLU A 173 -15.30 -5.60 1.96
C GLU A 173 -15.92 -6.97 2.29
N ILE A 174 -15.09 -7.91 2.71
CA ILE A 174 -15.47 -9.28 3.06
C ILE A 174 -15.15 -9.52 4.54
N ILE A 175 -16.10 -10.13 5.26
CA ILE A 175 -15.93 -10.59 6.64
C ILE A 175 -16.11 -12.10 6.65
N ILE A 176 -15.14 -12.85 7.16
CA ILE A 176 -15.18 -14.32 7.26
C ILE A 176 -15.07 -14.71 8.74
N ASN A 177 -16.17 -15.23 9.28
CA ASN A 177 -16.23 -15.77 10.64
C ASN A 177 -16.17 -17.30 10.57
N LYS A 178 -15.01 -17.88 10.87
CA LYS A 178 -14.84 -19.35 10.89
C LYS A 178 -15.66 -19.95 12.04
N LYS A 179 -16.31 -21.09 11.77
CA LYS A 179 -17.11 -21.87 12.72
C LYS A 179 -16.53 -23.27 12.87
N VAL A 180 -17.00 -23.99 13.91
CA VAL A 180 -16.61 -25.39 14.14
C VAL A 180 -17.43 -26.33 13.25
N PHE A 181 -18.72 -26.01 13.03
CA PHE A 181 -19.68 -26.82 12.25
C PHE A 181 -20.67 -25.92 11.52
N GLY A 182 -21.50 -26.51 10.64
CA GLY A 182 -22.60 -25.82 9.96
C GLY A 182 -22.36 -25.44 8.50
N GLY A 183 -21.21 -25.80 7.95
CA GLY A 183 -20.88 -25.50 6.55
C GLY A 183 -20.59 -24.02 6.30
N VAL A 184 -20.51 -23.64 5.02
CA VAL A 184 -20.31 -22.24 4.59
C VAL A 184 -21.67 -21.61 4.28
N VAL A 185 -21.97 -20.51 4.95
CA VAL A 185 -23.14 -19.67 4.70
C VAL A 185 -22.67 -18.35 4.10
N VAL A 186 -23.21 -17.99 2.92
CA VAL A 186 -22.87 -16.76 2.19
C VAL A 186 -24.00 -15.75 2.35
N ASN A 187 -23.67 -14.59 2.91
CA ASN A 187 -24.60 -13.49 3.12
C ASN A 187 -24.18 -12.25 2.30
N GLY A 188 -25.17 -11.45 1.91
CA GLY A 188 -24.94 -10.18 1.19
C GLY A 188 -25.07 -10.31 -0.32
N ARG A 189 -24.25 -9.57 -1.06
CA ARG A 189 -24.29 -9.49 -2.54
C ARG A 189 -22.94 -9.90 -3.12
N PRO A 190 -22.65 -11.19 -3.30
CA PRO A 190 -21.32 -11.65 -3.67
C PRO A 190 -20.88 -11.21 -5.09
N GLY A 191 -21.80 -11.03 -6.05
CA GLY A 191 -21.45 -10.76 -7.46
C GLY A 191 -20.93 -12.00 -8.20
N ILE A 192 -20.61 -13.08 -7.48
CA ILE A 192 -20.22 -14.41 -7.96
C ILE A 192 -21.16 -15.45 -7.38
N SER A 193 -21.20 -16.65 -7.96
CA SER A 193 -22.11 -17.70 -7.46
C SER A 193 -21.74 -18.14 -6.04
N GLU A 194 -22.76 -18.55 -5.28
CA GLU A 194 -22.53 -19.08 -3.93
C GLU A 194 -21.70 -20.36 -3.95
N GLU A 195 -21.91 -21.18 -4.97
CA GLU A 195 -21.17 -22.43 -5.22
C GLU A 195 -19.67 -22.13 -5.45
N THR A 196 -19.34 -21.21 -6.35
CA THR A 196 -17.97 -20.76 -6.58
C THR A 196 -17.34 -20.20 -5.30
N THR A 197 -18.09 -19.42 -4.52
CA THR A 197 -17.62 -18.89 -3.24
C THR A 197 -17.26 -20.03 -2.27
N LYS A 198 -18.15 -21.02 -2.11
CA LYS A 198 -17.91 -22.19 -1.25
C LYS A 198 -16.69 -23.00 -1.68
N GLU A 199 -16.50 -23.23 -2.97
CA GLU A 199 -15.38 -24.02 -3.48
C GLU A 199 -14.04 -23.30 -3.35
N VAL A 200 -14.01 -21.99 -3.61
CA VAL A 200 -12.82 -21.19 -3.34
C VAL A 200 -12.43 -21.28 -1.87
N LEU A 201 -13.39 -21.15 -0.94
CA LEU A 201 -13.13 -21.27 0.51
C LEU A 201 -12.62 -22.68 0.87
N ARG A 202 -13.21 -23.73 0.32
CA ARG A 202 -12.76 -25.12 0.51
C ARG A 202 -11.33 -25.34 0.04
N THR A 203 -10.92 -24.70 -1.07
CA THR A 203 -9.54 -24.75 -1.57
C THR A 203 -8.54 -24.23 -0.52
N PHE A 204 -8.94 -23.28 0.33
CA PHE A 204 -8.15 -22.76 1.44
C PHE A 204 -8.43 -23.47 2.79
N ASN A 205 -9.05 -24.66 2.78
CA ASN A 205 -9.43 -25.44 3.96
C ASN A 205 -10.42 -24.70 4.90
N ILE A 206 -11.24 -23.80 4.37
CA ILE A 206 -12.33 -23.16 5.10
C ILE A 206 -13.60 -23.92 4.75
N ILE A 207 -14.01 -24.84 5.64
CA ILE A 207 -15.15 -25.76 5.43
C ILE A 207 -16.40 -25.24 6.14
N ASN A 208 -16.23 -24.54 7.26
CA ASN A 208 -17.31 -23.99 8.07
C ASN A 208 -17.05 -22.51 8.34
N ALA A 209 -17.90 -21.62 7.81
CA ALA A 209 -17.78 -20.18 8.03
C ALA A 209 -19.08 -19.44 7.67
N ASP A 210 -19.35 -18.33 8.34
CA ASP A 210 -20.24 -17.29 7.86
C ASP A 210 -19.42 -16.25 7.10
N ILE A 211 -19.76 -16.02 5.86
CA ILE A 211 -19.15 -14.98 5.04
C ILE A 211 -20.18 -13.89 4.76
N LEU A 212 -19.79 -12.64 5.02
CA LEU A 212 -20.57 -11.46 4.67
C LEU A 212 -19.83 -10.67 3.61
N ILE A 213 -20.45 -10.51 2.44
CA ILE A 213 -19.91 -9.75 1.30
C ILE A 213 -20.80 -8.51 1.11
N LYS A 214 -20.26 -7.34 1.49
CA LYS A 214 -21.04 -6.09 1.48
C LYS A 214 -21.27 -5.52 0.10
N LYS A 215 -20.32 -5.71 -0.82
CA LYS A 215 -20.36 -5.21 -2.21
C LYS A 215 -20.03 -6.33 -3.18
N PRO A 216 -20.55 -6.29 -4.42
CA PRO A 216 -20.18 -7.27 -5.45
C PRO A 216 -18.67 -7.35 -5.62
N ILE A 217 -18.14 -8.56 -5.66
CA ILE A 217 -16.70 -8.85 -5.79
C ILE A 217 -16.45 -9.75 -7.00
N THR A 218 -15.22 -9.73 -7.47
CA THR A 218 -14.71 -10.70 -8.44
C THR A 218 -14.11 -11.91 -7.74
N ILE A 219 -13.92 -13.01 -8.48
CA ILE A 219 -13.26 -14.21 -7.98
C ILE A 219 -11.84 -13.88 -7.49
N ASP A 220 -11.10 -13.05 -8.24
CA ASP A 220 -9.75 -12.62 -7.87
C ASP A 220 -9.75 -11.89 -6.51
N GLN A 221 -10.72 -11.02 -6.27
CA GLN A 221 -10.86 -10.31 -4.99
C GLN A 221 -11.16 -11.27 -3.82
N LEU A 222 -11.98 -12.30 -4.06
CA LEU A 222 -12.23 -13.33 -3.05
C LEU A 222 -10.97 -14.13 -2.74
N VAL A 223 -10.24 -14.57 -3.77
CA VAL A 223 -8.98 -15.30 -3.64
C VAL A 223 -7.93 -14.44 -2.93
N ASP A 224 -7.78 -13.17 -3.31
CA ASP A 224 -6.87 -12.22 -2.68
C ASP A 224 -7.17 -12.08 -1.18
N HIS A 225 -8.45 -11.92 -0.81
CA HIS A 225 -8.88 -11.79 0.58
C HIS A 225 -8.63 -13.06 1.41
N VAL A 226 -9.03 -14.22 0.87
CA VAL A 226 -8.91 -15.51 1.57
C VAL A 226 -7.45 -15.95 1.72
N SER A 227 -6.62 -15.69 0.71
CA SER A 227 -5.18 -15.99 0.78
C SER A 227 -4.44 -15.13 1.79
N GLY A 228 -4.94 -13.92 2.09
CA GLY A 228 -4.28 -12.92 2.93
C GLY A 228 -2.91 -12.49 2.39
N ALA A 229 -2.61 -12.83 1.13
CA ALA A 229 -1.29 -12.61 0.55
C ALA A 229 -1.18 -11.29 -0.22
N CYS A 230 -2.30 -10.64 -0.56
CA CYS A 230 -2.30 -9.42 -1.36
C CYS A 230 -2.17 -8.16 -0.52
N VAL A 231 -1.42 -7.20 -1.06
CA VAL A 231 -1.27 -5.85 -0.50
C VAL A 231 -1.87 -4.86 -1.48
N TYR A 232 -2.70 -3.96 -0.96
CA TYR A 232 -3.35 -2.89 -1.73
C TYR A 232 -2.66 -1.57 -1.41
N MET A 233 -2.19 -0.86 -2.44
CA MET A 233 -1.50 0.42 -2.23
C MET A 233 -1.71 1.38 -3.40
N PRO A 234 -1.65 2.70 -3.14
CA PRO A 234 -1.71 3.71 -4.19
C PRO A 234 -0.45 3.68 -5.05
N SER A 235 -0.60 4.09 -6.30
CA SER A 235 0.52 4.31 -7.21
C SER A 235 0.41 5.63 -7.95
N LEU A 236 1.55 6.09 -8.46
CA LEU A 236 1.64 7.27 -9.31
C LEU A 236 2.68 7.00 -10.39
N ILE A 237 2.34 7.27 -11.65
CA ILE A 237 3.29 7.19 -12.75
C ILE A 237 4.01 8.54 -12.87
N VAL A 238 5.33 8.50 -12.92
CA VAL A 238 6.19 9.67 -13.09
C VAL A 238 6.89 9.57 -14.44
N ILE A 239 6.55 10.47 -15.36
CA ILE A 239 7.21 10.60 -16.68
C ILE A 239 8.33 11.61 -16.51
N ASN A 240 9.57 11.12 -16.44
CA ASN A 240 10.75 11.94 -16.24
C ASN A 240 11.39 12.37 -17.57
N LYS A 241 12.33 13.31 -17.51
CA LYS A 241 13.12 13.83 -18.63
C LYS A 241 12.30 14.57 -19.69
N VAL A 242 11.24 15.27 -19.26
CA VAL A 242 10.39 16.04 -20.18
C VAL A 242 11.13 17.18 -20.89
N ASP A 243 12.26 17.60 -20.35
CA ASP A 243 13.17 18.60 -20.90
C ASP A 243 13.88 18.13 -22.19
N LYS A 244 13.93 16.81 -22.44
CA LYS A 244 14.63 16.20 -23.60
C LYS A 244 13.73 15.98 -24.81
N VAL A 245 12.45 16.32 -24.70
CA VAL A 245 11.46 16.09 -25.75
C VAL A 245 10.66 17.35 -26.05
N ASP A 246 10.13 17.43 -27.26
CA ASP A 246 9.26 18.51 -27.67
C ASP A 246 7.84 18.37 -27.06
N ALA A 247 7.08 19.46 -27.05
CA ALA A 247 5.74 19.50 -26.47
C ALA A 247 4.75 18.52 -27.15
N ARG A 248 4.95 18.18 -28.43
CA ARG A 248 4.06 17.26 -29.16
C ARG A 248 4.29 15.82 -28.71
N LYS A 249 5.56 15.42 -28.58
CA LYS A 249 5.93 14.08 -28.07
C LYS A 249 5.51 13.92 -26.62
N LEU A 250 5.69 14.96 -25.78
CA LEU A 250 5.24 14.93 -24.40
C LEU A 250 3.72 14.74 -24.31
N LYS A 251 2.93 15.50 -25.08
CA LYS A 251 1.47 15.36 -25.10
C LYS A 251 1.03 13.99 -25.55
N HIS A 252 1.69 13.41 -26.55
CA HIS A 252 1.41 12.04 -27.00
C HIS A 252 1.67 11.01 -25.88
N ALA A 253 2.80 11.13 -25.20
CA ALA A 253 3.17 10.29 -24.07
C ALA A 253 2.15 10.37 -22.91
N GLU A 254 1.70 11.58 -22.57
CA GLU A 254 0.69 11.81 -21.54
C GLU A 254 -0.67 11.20 -21.92
N ASP A 255 -1.10 11.37 -23.17
CA ASP A 255 -2.33 10.77 -23.70
C ASP A 255 -2.26 9.23 -23.69
N GLU A 256 -1.12 8.65 -24.03
CA GLU A 256 -0.89 7.20 -23.99
C GLU A 256 -0.99 6.67 -22.56
N VAL A 257 -0.33 7.30 -21.60
CA VAL A 257 -0.42 6.91 -20.19
C VAL A 257 -1.84 7.03 -19.67
N LYS A 258 -2.51 8.15 -19.95
CA LYS A 258 -3.88 8.40 -19.48
C LYS A 258 -4.89 7.39 -20.06
N LYS A 259 -4.82 7.10 -21.35
CA LYS A 259 -5.76 6.19 -22.03
C LYS A 259 -5.41 4.73 -21.79
N GLY A 260 -4.12 4.39 -21.82
CA GLY A 260 -3.63 3.02 -21.72
C GLY A 260 -3.73 2.43 -20.33
N PHE A 261 -3.37 3.20 -19.30
CA PHE A 261 -3.24 2.63 -17.95
C PHE A 261 -4.32 3.10 -16.98
N LYS A 262 -5.09 4.14 -17.30
CA LYS A 262 -6.12 4.73 -16.42
C LYS A 262 -5.60 5.03 -15.01
N LYS A 263 -4.34 5.45 -14.92
CA LYS A 263 -3.63 5.79 -13.69
C LYS A 263 -3.29 7.26 -13.67
N ASP A 264 -3.15 7.81 -12.47
CA ASP A 264 -2.66 9.17 -12.30
C ASP A 264 -1.18 9.24 -12.68
N TYR A 265 -0.79 10.33 -13.33
CA TYR A 265 0.59 10.58 -13.75
C TYR A 265 1.01 12.02 -13.52
N ILE A 266 2.31 12.22 -13.47
CA ILE A 266 2.95 13.55 -13.46
C ILE A 266 4.17 13.53 -14.36
N SER A 267 4.26 14.54 -15.24
CA SER A 267 5.40 14.78 -16.12
C SER A 267 6.39 15.75 -15.45
N ILE A 268 7.65 15.33 -15.32
CA ILE A 268 8.69 16.06 -14.59
C ILE A 268 10.02 16.11 -15.36
N SER A 269 10.88 17.05 -14.97
CA SER A 269 12.32 16.91 -15.15
C SER A 269 13.01 16.97 -13.80
N ALA A 270 13.58 15.83 -13.39
CA ALA A 270 14.36 15.76 -12.15
C ALA A 270 15.67 16.55 -12.27
N GLU A 271 16.24 16.66 -13.46
CA GLU A 271 17.47 17.41 -13.72
C GLU A 271 17.25 18.92 -13.64
N ASN A 272 16.18 19.42 -14.28
CA ASN A 272 15.85 20.85 -14.37
C ASN A 272 14.82 21.33 -13.33
N ASN A 273 14.51 20.49 -12.35
CA ASN A 273 13.56 20.81 -11.26
C ASN A 273 12.15 21.20 -11.75
N ILE A 274 11.71 20.68 -12.92
CA ILE A 274 10.40 20.99 -13.50
C ILE A 274 9.34 20.11 -12.82
N ASN A 275 8.26 20.72 -12.32
CA ASN A 275 7.12 20.06 -11.67
C ASN A 275 7.45 19.22 -10.42
N ILE A 276 8.60 19.41 -9.79
CA ILE A 276 8.99 18.65 -8.60
C ILE A 276 8.06 18.99 -7.41
N ASP A 277 7.67 20.24 -7.23
CA ASP A 277 6.74 20.61 -6.15
C ASP A 277 5.33 20.01 -6.38
N ARG A 278 4.88 19.94 -7.64
CA ARG A 278 3.63 19.24 -7.98
C ARG A 278 3.71 17.75 -7.65
N LEU A 279 4.88 17.13 -7.85
CA LEU A 279 5.11 15.74 -7.49
C LEU A 279 5.07 15.55 -5.97
N ARG A 280 5.69 16.45 -5.19
CA ARG A 280 5.63 16.44 -3.71
C ARG A 280 4.17 16.50 -3.22
N ASP A 281 3.38 17.42 -3.75
CA ASP A 281 1.95 17.54 -3.43
C ASP A 281 1.16 16.28 -3.82
N ALA A 282 1.43 15.71 -4.99
CA ALA A 282 0.75 14.51 -5.45
C ALA A 282 1.06 13.29 -4.57
N ILE A 283 2.30 13.12 -4.13
CA ILE A 283 2.70 12.05 -3.19
C ILE A 283 1.94 12.22 -1.87
N TYR A 284 1.95 13.42 -1.29
CA TYR A 284 1.26 13.73 -0.05
C TYR A 284 -0.24 13.42 -0.12
N ASN A 285 -0.89 13.89 -1.20
CA ASN A 285 -2.32 13.68 -1.42
C ASN A 285 -2.67 12.19 -1.65
N LYS A 286 -1.84 11.45 -2.40
CA LYS A 286 -2.02 10.01 -2.65
C LYS A 286 -1.86 9.17 -1.39
N LEU A 287 -0.98 9.56 -0.48
CA LEU A 287 -0.82 8.94 0.83
C LEU A 287 -2.00 9.24 1.77
N LYS A 288 -2.90 10.14 1.36
CA LYS A 288 -4.08 10.58 2.14
C LYS A 288 -3.70 11.04 3.53
N PHE A 289 -2.64 11.82 3.62
CA PHE A 289 -2.24 12.45 4.87
C PHE A 289 -3.17 13.60 5.25
N MET A 290 -3.28 13.82 6.55
CA MET A 290 -3.92 14.98 7.15
C MET A 290 -3.16 15.40 8.40
N GLN A 291 -3.37 16.64 8.81
CA GLN A 291 -2.77 17.25 9.98
C GLN A 291 -3.78 17.30 11.13
N ILE A 292 -3.40 16.80 12.30
CA ILE A 292 -4.19 16.88 13.51
C ILE A 292 -3.36 17.58 14.58
N TYR A 293 -3.96 18.51 15.28
CA TYR A 293 -3.32 19.18 16.40
C TYR A 293 -3.74 18.53 17.71
N THR A 294 -2.76 18.20 18.53
CA THR A 294 -3.03 17.76 19.91
C THR A 294 -2.82 18.92 20.86
N LYS A 295 -3.72 19.07 21.84
CA LYS A 295 -3.63 20.10 22.88
C LYS A 295 -3.80 19.46 24.24
N ARG A 296 -2.94 19.81 25.21
CA ARG A 296 -3.19 19.49 26.61
C ARG A 296 -4.25 20.46 27.14
N ARG A 297 -4.97 20.02 28.18
CA ARG A 297 -6.08 20.81 28.74
C ARG A 297 -5.68 22.21 29.18
N ASP A 298 -4.47 22.32 29.72
CA ASP A 298 -3.97 23.57 30.35
C ASP A 298 -3.06 24.41 29.43
N ASP A 299 -2.73 23.88 28.23
CA ASP A 299 -1.89 24.60 27.29
C ASP A 299 -2.68 25.67 26.53
N LYS A 300 -2.12 26.89 26.47
CA LYS A 300 -2.66 27.98 25.64
C LYS A 300 -2.23 27.88 24.17
N LYS A 301 -1.11 27.18 23.89
CA LYS A 301 -0.55 27.04 22.54
C LYS A 301 -0.93 25.69 21.94
N LEU A 302 -1.16 25.68 20.64
CA LEU A 302 -1.26 24.43 19.86
C LEU A 302 0.14 23.80 19.77
N GLY A 303 0.22 22.48 19.92
CA GLY A 303 1.41 21.70 19.63
C GLY A 303 1.72 21.67 18.13
N GLU A 304 2.83 21.06 17.75
CA GLU A 304 3.13 20.77 16.37
C GLU A 304 2.06 19.85 15.76
N PRO A 305 1.72 20.03 14.47
CA PRO A 305 0.76 19.16 13.81
C PRO A 305 1.29 17.72 13.73
N MET A 306 0.45 16.79 14.13
CA MET A 306 0.71 15.36 13.94
C MET A 306 0.21 14.93 12.57
N ILE A 307 1.06 14.29 11.79
CA ILE A 307 0.70 13.74 10.49
C ILE A 307 0.08 12.36 10.67
N VAL A 308 -1.13 12.18 10.16
CA VAL A 308 -1.88 10.93 10.26
C VAL A 308 -2.60 10.64 8.94
N LYS A 309 -3.06 9.40 8.74
CA LYS A 309 -3.87 9.03 7.58
C LYS A 309 -5.33 9.47 7.75
N GLN A 310 -5.96 9.88 6.65
CA GLN A 310 -7.38 10.23 6.64
C GLN A 310 -8.23 9.06 7.13
N GLY A 311 -9.27 9.39 7.90
CA GLY A 311 -10.18 8.40 8.47
C GLY A 311 -9.72 7.80 9.79
N ILE A 312 -8.65 8.32 10.39
CA ILE A 312 -8.17 7.88 11.71
C ILE A 312 -9.23 8.13 12.78
N THR A 313 -9.42 7.16 13.65
CA THR A 313 -10.28 7.27 14.82
C THR A 313 -9.52 7.81 16.02
N VAL A 314 -10.24 8.34 17.01
CA VAL A 314 -9.64 8.77 18.29
C VAL A 314 -8.91 7.60 18.97
N ALA A 315 -9.41 6.37 18.82
CA ALA A 315 -8.72 5.19 19.34
C ALA A 315 -7.35 4.97 18.73
N GLU A 316 -7.27 5.03 17.40
CA GLU A 316 -6.00 4.91 16.66
C GLU A 316 -5.06 6.08 16.95
N LEU A 317 -5.59 7.30 17.11
CA LEU A 317 -4.81 8.46 17.51
C LEU A 317 -4.19 8.28 18.91
N CYS A 318 -4.95 7.75 19.87
CA CYS A 318 -4.42 7.41 21.20
C CYS A 318 -3.27 6.41 21.09
N LEU A 319 -3.41 5.37 20.27
CA LEU A 319 -2.34 4.38 20.03
C LEU A 319 -1.12 4.98 19.35
N HIS A 320 -1.32 5.94 18.44
CA HIS A 320 -0.23 6.63 17.74
C HIS A 320 0.60 7.49 18.70
N ILE A 321 -0.04 8.14 19.69
CA ILE A 321 0.64 8.92 20.71
C ILE A 321 1.28 8.00 21.76
N HIS A 322 0.50 7.14 22.39
CA HIS A 322 1.00 6.18 23.39
C HIS A 322 -0.04 5.08 23.68
N LYS A 323 0.40 3.83 23.77
CA LYS A 323 -0.47 2.67 24.02
C LYS A 323 -1.31 2.77 25.31
N ASP A 324 -0.77 3.38 26.35
CA ASP A 324 -1.45 3.52 27.63
C ASP A 324 -2.58 4.55 27.60
N LEU A 325 -2.55 5.52 26.67
CA LEU A 325 -3.64 6.49 26.52
C LEU A 325 -4.94 5.79 26.14
N LEU A 326 -4.88 4.75 25.31
CA LEU A 326 -6.08 3.99 24.95
C LEU A 326 -6.69 3.28 26.17
N LYS A 327 -5.86 2.68 27.04
CA LYS A 327 -6.32 1.95 28.23
C LYS A 327 -6.94 2.88 29.28
N LYS A 328 -6.41 4.08 29.41
CA LYS A 328 -6.81 5.10 30.40
C LYS A 328 -7.76 6.15 29.83
N PHE A 329 -8.22 5.98 28.60
CA PHE A 329 -9.08 6.94 27.90
C PHE A 329 -10.44 7.11 28.62
N LYS A 330 -10.81 8.36 28.84
CA LYS A 330 -12.16 8.72 29.32
C LYS A 330 -13.02 9.30 28.21
N TYR A 331 -12.54 10.36 27.58
CA TYR A 331 -13.16 11.01 26.44
C TYR A 331 -12.15 11.94 25.74
N ALA A 332 -12.48 12.39 24.56
CA ALA A 332 -11.73 13.48 23.91
C ALA A 332 -12.62 14.68 23.69
N LEU A 333 -12.02 15.88 23.69
CA LEU A 333 -12.66 17.13 23.29
C LEU A 333 -12.13 17.48 21.91
N ILE A 334 -13.04 17.77 20.98
CA ILE A 334 -12.69 18.14 19.61
C ILE A 334 -13.16 19.54 19.28
N ASN A 335 -12.25 20.28 18.63
CA ASN A 335 -12.52 21.55 17.97
C ASN A 335 -12.05 21.44 16.53
N GLY A 336 -12.91 21.74 15.58
CA GLY A 336 -12.58 21.68 14.15
C GLY A 336 -13.76 21.25 13.30
N LYS A 337 -13.44 20.75 12.09
CA LYS A 337 -14.46 20.42 11.09
C LYS A 337 -15.29 19.18 11.41
N SER A 338 -14.76 18.26 12.22
CA SER A 338 -15.49 17.05 12.64
C SER A 338 -16.44 17.30 13.82
N ALA A 339 -16.27 18.45 14.53
CA ALA A 339 -17.09 18.82 15.65
C ALA A 339 -18.33 19.60 15.23
N LYS A 340 -19.49 19.32 15.84
CA LYS A 340 -20.75 20.08 15.66
C LYS A 340 -20.74 21.41 16.42
N TYR A 341 -19.99 21.49 17.52
CA TYR A 341 -19.82 22.66 18.37
C TYR A 341 -18.44 22.65 19.05
N PRO A 342 -17.93 23.80 19.47
CA PRO A 342 -16.62 23.88 20.14
C PRO A 342 -16.53 22.98 21.37
N ASN A 343 -15.38 22.33 21.57
CA ASN A 343 -15.10 21.40 22.67
C ASN A 343 -16.11 20.23 22.76
N GLN A 344 -16.60 19.75 21.63
CA GLN A 344 -17.49 18.62 21.59
C GLN A 344 -16.81 17.39 22.23
N ARG A 345 -17.49 16.77 23.20
CA ARG A 345 -17.04 15.52 23.81
C ARG A 345 -17.37 14.34 22.90
N VAL A 346 -16.35 13.50 22.65
CA VAL A 346 -16.44 12.33 21.77
C VAL A 346 -15.76 11.11 22.39
N GLY A 347 -16.16 9.92 21.91
CA GLY A 347 -15.58 8.63 22.29
C GLY A 347 -14.51 8.15 21.32
N LEU A 348 -13.98 6.96 21.57
CA LEU A 348 -12.91 6.31 20.78
C LEU A 348 -13.24 6.10 19.30
N GLY A 349 -14.52 5.86 18.96
CA GLY A 349 -14.97 5.61 17.59
C GLY A 349 -15.14 6.87 16.72
N HIS A 350 -14.91 8.07 17.26
CA HIS A 350 -15.02 9.30 16.48
C HIS A 350 -13.91 9.37 15.44
N VAL A 351 -14.27 9.70 14.20
CA VAL A 351 -13.32 9.87 13.08
C VAL A 351 -12.90 11.34 13.01
N ALA A 352 -11.62 11.59 13.12
CA ALA A 352 -11.05 12.92 13.01
C ALA A 352 -10.97 13.40 11.55
N VAL A 353 -10.99 14.71 11.35
CA VAL A 353 -10.87 15.40 10.05
C VAL A 353 -9.66 16.33 10.07
N ASP A 354 -9.15 16.63 8.88
CA ASP A 354 -7.99 17.50 8.70
C ASP A 354 -8.16 18.86 9.40
N GLN A 355 -7.12 19.26 10.13
CA GLN A 355 -7.03 20.48 10.96
C GLN A 355 -7.86 20.42 12.25
N ASP A 356 -8.35 19.26 12.68
CA ASP A 356 -8.99 19.15 13.99
C ASP A 356 -7.99 19.32 15.14
N ILE A 357 -8.44 19.97 16.21
CA ILE A 357 -7.71 20.12 17.45
C ILE A 357 -8.31 19.14 18.47
N ILE A 358 -7.53 18.19 18.94
CA ILE A 358 -7.98 17.11 19.81
C ILE A 358 -7.31 17.19 21.17
N THR A 359 -8.12 17.24 22.23
CA THR A 359 -7.65 17.17 23.63
C THR A 359 -8.09 15.83 24.20
N ILE A 360 -7.17 14.92 24.44
CA ILE A 360 -7.43 13.59 25.02
C ILE A 360 -7.45 13.72 26.54
N ILE A 361 -8.53 13.26 27.17
CA ILE A 361 -8.69 13.18 28.62
C ILE A 361 -8.58 11.72 29.02
N ALA A 362 -7.53 11.42 29.78
CA ALA A 362 -7.22 10.10 30.30
C ALA A 362 -7.03 10.14 31.83
N ASP A 363 -7.26 9.02 32.52
CA ASP A 363 -6.88 8.86 33.92
C ASP A 363 -5.36 8.68 34.03
N ILE A 364 -4.64 9.76 34.22
CA ILE A 364 -3.24 9.72 34.58
C ILE A 364 -3.21 9.65 36.12
N GLN A 365 -3.08 8.45 36.68
CA GLN A 365 -2.61 8.37 38.07
C GLN A 365 -1.16 8.86 38.01
N GLU A 366 -0.91 10.04 38.58
CA GLU A 366 0.45 10.48 38.87
C GLU A 366 1.08 9.37 39.75
N ARG A 367 2.14 8.74 39.25
CA ARG A 367 3.07 8.07 40.15
C ARG A 367 3.68 9.19 41.01
N MET A 368 3.21 9.29 42.23
CA MET A 368 4.02 9.89 43.28
C MET A 368 5.27 9.03 43.34
N GLU A 369 6.37 9.56 42.84
CA GLU A 369 7.71 9.05 43.16
C GLU A 369 7.97 9.39 44.62
N GLU A 370 8.01 8.35 45.47
CA GLU A 370 8.71 8.39 46.73
C GLU A 370 10.21 8.22 46.50
#